data_5e0837408bd23ed6294ea993f24b05b5
#
_entry.id   5e0837408bd23ed6294ea993f24b05b5
#
_cell.length_a   1.000
_cell.length_b   1.000
_cell.length_c   1.000
_cell.angle_alpha   90.00
_cell.angle_beta   90.00
_cell.angle_gamma   90.00
#
_symmetry.space_group_name_H-M   'P 1'
#
loop_
_entity.id
_entity.type
_entity.pdbx_description
1 polymer ?
#
loop_
_entity_poly.entity_id
_entity_poly.type
_entity_poly.pdbx_seq_one_letter_code
_entity_poly.pdbx_strand_id
1 'polypeptide(L)'
;MLGYICKYAPVEVFQSMGTQMERIEPDVTNFNQAEIRMHPNICSFAKGVLEEVMKKDYEGVILTTCCDSIRRLYDVLKEGFPEKFIYMLDTPRITKEAGIALYEQRIRTMIWEYEKFSGKTFDEKKFLEYIKDKDQEQQYARKQGALNIGILGARANDSMKEILEENKANVAFDLTCTGLGRKILVDEKEILAGYTRGLLSQFPCMRMEQAANRDELIRRFAGSVDGIIYHTVQFCDNYAYEYAWLKGWLDRPMLLLETDYTRQSSGQIRTRIEAFLESLAPEIHRGKPTGKGDKTMYVMGIDSGSTSTNAVIMDQDRKIRAFSVVRTGAKSGVSAQKALEEVLEKAGLAREDISWIVSTGYGRVSISFADENVTEISCHGKGAHYFNPKIRTILDIGGQDSKAIHLNEKGEVKDFVMNDKCAAGTGRFLEMIARTLEVSLDELGAIALTSTEKIEITSMCSVFAESEVISLIANNKEKADIADGVCHAIANKAFGLLRRVGMEPDFMMTGGVAKNPGVVRAVEEKIGSSLYICEEPEIVGAAGAALYALEKVL
;
A
#
# COMPACT_ATOMS: atom_id res chain seq x y z
N MET A 1 -31.27 1.95 -13.03
CA MET A 1 -30.25 2.54 -12.15
C MET A 1 -29.08 3.05 -12.99
N LEU A 2 -28.61 4.31 -12.77
CA LEU A 2 -27.43 4.86 -13.43
C LEU A 2 -26.19 4.77 -12.53
N GLY A 3 -25.08 4.31 -13.10
CA GLY A 3 -23.77 4.34 -12.46
C GLY A 3 -23.05 5.67 -12.67
N TYR A 4 -22.24 6.12 -11.70
CA TYR A 4 -21.33 7.25 -11.86
C TYR A 4 -20.01 7.04 -11.13
N ILE A 5 -18.94 7.76 -11.53
CA ILE A 5 -17.61 7.55 -10.97
C ILE A 5 -17.00 8.79 -10.30
N CYS A 6 -17.50 9.98 -10.59
CA CYS A 6 -16.84 11.23 -10.19
C CYS A 6 -17.76 12.06 -9.29
N LYS A 7 -17.20 12.71 -8.26
CA LYS A 7 -17.94 13.60 -7.36
C LYS A 7 -18.58 14.80 -8.05
N TYR A 8 -18.10 15.18 -9.21
CA TYR A 8 -18.70 16.28 -9.99
C TYR A 8 -19.93 15.85 -10.81
N ALA A 9 -20.25 14.56 -10.93
CA ALA A 9 -21.48 14.12 -11.61
C ALA A 9 -22.72 14.68 -10.90
N PRO A 10 -23.73 15.21 -11.64
CA PRO A 10 -24.91 15.84 -11.06
C PRO A 10 -25.96 14.79 -10.63
N VAL A 11 -25.65 14.04 -9.60
CA VAL A 11 -26.43 12.89 -9.09
C VAL A 11 -27.86 13.29 -8.74
N GLU A 12 -28.03 14.41 -8.05
CA GLU A 12 -29.31 14.89 -7.52
C GLU A 12 -30.29 15.26 -8.63
N VAL A 13 -29.77 15.66 -9.79
CA VAL A 13 -30.61 15.93 -10.98
C VAL A 13 -31.36 14.66 -11.38
N PHE A 14 -30.64 13.54 -11.56
CA PHE A 14 -31.25 12.27 -11.95
C PHE A 14 -32.13 11.67 -10.86
N GLN A 15 -31.74 11.85 -9.59
CA GLN A 15 -32.55 11.40 -8.46
C GLN A 15 -33.88 12.14 -8.39
N SER A 16 -33.93 13.46 -8.70
CA SER A 16 -35.15 14.23 -8.76
C SER A 16 -36.08 13.79 -9.91
N MET A 17 -35.53 13.17 -10.96
CA MET A 17 -36.27 12.53 -12.05
C MET A 17 -36.73 11.10 -11.71
N GLY A 18 -36.57 10.64 -10.47
CA GLY A 18 -36.93 9.29 -10.04
C GLY A 18 -35.97 8.20 -10.57
N THR A 19 -34.71 8.53 -10.83
CA THR A 19 -33.68 7.58 -11.26
C THR A 19 -32.76 7.26 -10.11
N GLN A 20 -32.61 6.00 -9.80
CA GLN A 20 -31.63 5.56 -8.80
C GLN A 20 -30.21 5.78 -9.33
N MET A 21 -29.37 6.40 -8.51
CA MET A 21 -27.96 6.65 -8.83
C MET A 21 -27.05 5.87 -7.89
N GLU A 22 -26.05 5.19 -8.44
CA GLU A 22 -25.05 4.44 -7.68
C GLU A 22 -23.64 4.89 -8.07
N ARG A 23 -22.80 5.19 -7.07
CA ARG A 23 -21.38 5.42 -7.34
C ARG A 23 -20.72 4.06 -7.56
N ILE A 24 -20.07 3.89 -8.72
CA ILE A 24 -19.40 2.65 -9.05
C ILE A 24 -18.09 2.58 -8.24
N GLU A 25 -18.06 1.69 -7.27
CA GLU A 25 -16.87 1.27 -6.53
C GLU A 25 -16.58 -0.19 -6.92
N PRO A 26 -15.55 -0.43 -7.76
CA PRO A 26 -15.26 -1.78 -8.22
C PRO A 26 -14.90 -2.71 -7.07
N ASP A 27 -15.56 -3.86 -7.02
CA ASP A 27 -15.25 -4.97 -6.13
C ASP A 27 -14.96 -6.22 -6.96
N VAL A 28 -13.70 -6.35 -7.40
CA VAL A 28 -13.28 -7.34 -8.39
C VAL A 28 -12.14 -8.22 -7.87
N THR A 29 -12.08 -9.45 -8.37
CA THR A 29 -10.99 -10.39 -8.06
C THR A 29 -9.92 -10.44 -9.17
N ASN A 30 -10.30 -10.07 -10.40
CA ASN A 30 -9.41 -10.04 -11.57
C ASN A 30 -9.96 -9.07 -12.61
N PHE A 31 -9.21 -8.87 -13.70
CA PHE A 31 -9.55 -8.00 -14.82
C PHE A 31 -9.69 -8.76 -16.16
N ASN A 32 -10.10 -10.00 -16.13
CA ASN A 32 -10.09 -10.87 -17.31
C ASN A 32 -10.91 -10.29 -18.48
N GLN A 33 -12.08 -9.73 -18.20
CA GLN A 33 -12.93 -9.14 -19.23
C GLN A 33 -12.42 -7.76 -19.69
N ALA A 34 -11.89 -6.99 -18.77
CA ALA A 34 -11.33 -5.67 -19.09
C ALA A 34 -10.06 -5.79 -19.95
N GLU A 35 -9.18 -6.74 -19.67
CA GLU A 35 -7.91 -6.93 -20.40
C GLU A 35 -8.10 -7.50 -21.82
N ILE A 36 -9.27 -8.08 -22.14
CA ILE A 36 -9.63 -8.42 -23.51
C ILE A 36 -9.95 -7.17 -24.36
N ARG A 37 -10.42 -6.08 -23.72
CA ARG A 37 -10.96 -4.88 -24.39
C ARG A 37 -10.10 -3.64 -24.20
N MET A 38 -9.22 -3.64 -23.20
CA MET A 38 -8.38 -2.51 -22.81
C MET A 38 -6.93 -2.95 -22.66
N HIS A 39 -5.99 -2.03 -22.89
CA HIS A 39 -4.58 -2.33 -22.68
C HIS A 39 -4.28 -2.70 -21.21
N PRO A 40 -3.48 -3.72 -20.90
CA PRO A 40 -3.19 -4.17 -19.52
C PRO A 40 -2.66 -3.06 -18.61
N ASN A 41 -1.89 -2.12 -19.13
CA ASN A 41 -1.27 -1.03 -18.37
C ASN A 41 -2.16 0.22 -18.24
N ILE A 42 -3.46 0.12 -18.49
CA ILE A 42 -4.40 1.19 -18.17
C ILE A 42 -4.73 1.18 -16.67
N CYS A 43 -5.14 2.33 -16.14
CA CYS A 43 -5.51 2.49 -14.73
C CYS A 43 -6.42 1.35 -14.22
N SER A 44 -6.03 0.70 -13.13
CA SER A 44 -6.74 -0.44 -12.58
C SER A 44 -8.18 -0.11 -12.15
N PHE A 45 -8.42 1.13 -11.72
CA PHE A 45 -9.79 1.59 -11.45
C PHE A 45 -10.66 1.58 -12.71
N ALA A 46 -10.15 2.02 -13.86
CA ALA A 46 -10.90 2.00 -15.12
C ALA A 46 -11.23 0.56 -15.55
N LYS A 47 -10.27 -0.37 -15.39
CA LYS A 47 -10.52 -1.81 -15.62
C LYS A 47 -11.60 -2.34 -14.68
N GLY A 48 -11.51 -2.02 -13.40
CA GLY A 48 -12.50 -2.43 -12.41
C GLY A 48 -13.90 -1.91 -12.70
N VAL A 49 -14.03 -0.66 -13.14
CA VAL A 49 -15.34 -0.09 -13.55
C VAL A 49 -15.93 -0.87 -14.72
N LEU A 50 -15.13 -1.26 -15.71
CA LEU A 50 -15.60 -2.07 -16.83
C LEU A 50 -16.10 -3.45 -16.36
N GLU A 51 -15.33 -4.14 -15.51
CA GLU A 51 -15.75 -5.43 -14.92
C GLU A 51 -17.07 -5.30 -14.15
N GLU A 52 -17.23 -4.22 -13.36
CA GLU A 52 -18.44 -3.99 -12.57
C GLU A 52 -19.65 -3.70 -13.44
N VAL A 53 -19.50 -2.90 -14.51
CA VAL A 53 -20.56 -2.60 -15.47
C VAL A 53 -21.00 -3.84 -16.24
N MET A 54 -20.09 -4.79 -16.45
CA MET A 54 -20.43 -6.06 -17.07
C MET A 54 -21.15 -7.04 -16.14
N LYS A 55 -20.99 -6.89 -14.83
CA LYS A 55 -21.64 -7.77 -13.82
C LYS A 55 -23.00 -7.27 -13.40
N LYS A 56 -23.16 -5.94 -13.24
CA LYS A 56 -24.39 -5.30 -12.77
C LYS A 56 -25.20 -4.77 -13.94
N ASP A 57 -26.52 -4.87 -13.81
CA ASP A 57 -27.46 -4.33 -14.81
C ASP A 57 -27.68 -2.83 -14.59
N TYR A 58 -26.69 -2.02 -15.00
CA TYR A 58 -26.86 -0.57 -15.09
C TYR A 58 -27.65 -0.22 -16.36
N GLU A 59 -28.65 0.66 -16.22
CA GLU A 59 -29.34 1.33 -17.32
C GLU A 59 -28.37 2.21 -18.14
N GLY A 60 -27.37 2.75 -17.48
CA GLY A 60 -26.32 3.57 -18.07
C GLY A 60 -25.22 3.96 -17.09
N VAL A 61 -24.20 4.63 -17.61
CA VAL A 61 -23.05 5.10 -16.82
C VAL A 61 -22.68 6.53 -17.21
N ILE A 62 -22.55 7.40 -16.20
CA ILE A 62 -22.07 8.77 -16.36
C ILE A 62 -20.58 8.82 -15.98
N LEU A 63 -19.77 9.02 -17.00
CA LEU A 63 -18.33 9.24 -16.88
C LEU A 63 -18.03 10.75 -16.96
N THR A 64 -16.87 11.15 -16.48
CA THR A 64 -16.41 12.54 -16.60
C THR A 64 -15.05 12.59 -17.31
N THR A 65 -14.73 13.71 -17.96
CA THR A 65 -13.44 13.91 -18.64
C THR A 65 -12.27 14.04 -17.65
N CYS A 66 -12.23 13.12 -16.65
CA CYS A 66 -11.29 13.23 -15.54
C CYS A 66 -9.84 12.81 -15.90
N CYS A 67 -9.62 11.87 -16.77
CA CYS A 67 -8.30 11.45 -17.26
C CYS A 67 -8.43 10.63 -18.56
N ASP A 68 -7.31 10.31 -19.20
CA ASP A 68 -7.33 9.57 -20.46
C ASP A 68 -7.80 8.12 -20.29
N SER A 69 -7.48 7.48 -19.16
CA SER A 69 -7.99 6.14 -18.86
C SER A 69 -9.52 6.09 -18.84
N ILE A 70 -10.17 7.11 -18.28
CA ILE A 70 -11.65 7.19 -18.27
C ILE A 70 -12.20 7.55 -19.65
N ARG A 71 -11.49 8.32 -20.46
CA ARG A 71 -11.89 8.56 -21.86
C ARG A 71 -11.86 7.27 -22.67
N ARG A 72 -10.80 6.46 -22.51
CA ARG A 72 -10.73 5.13 -23.16
C ARG A 72 -11.80 4.17 -22.65
N LEU A 73 -12.10 4.20 -21.35
CA LEU A 73 -13.21 3.43 -20.80
C LEU A 73 -14.55 3.82 -21.43
N TYR A 74 -14.78 5.14 -21.64
CA TYR A 74 -16.00 5.61 -22.32
C TYR A 74 -16.13 5.03 -23.73
N ASP A 75 -15.05 5.06 -24.52
CA ASP A 75 -15.08 4.53 -25.90
C ASP A 75 -15.46 3.04 -25.89
N VAL A 76 -14.86 2.27 -25.00
CA VAL A 76 -15.14 0.81 -24.85
C VAL A 76 -16.58 0.55 -24.39
N LEU A 77 -17.08 1.33 -23.42
CA LEU A 77 -18.45 1.16 -22.95
C LEU A 77 -19.48 1.59 -24.00
N LYS A 78 -19.21 2.68 -24.72
CA LYS A 78 -20.12 3.21 -25.76
C LYS A 78 -20.26 2.25 -26.93
N GLU A 79 -19.17 1.60 -27.33
CA GLU A 79 -19.16 0.59 -28.39
C GLU A 79 -19.78 -0.74 -27.91
N GLY A 80 -19.39 -1.17 -26.68
CA GLY A 80 -19.80 -2.47 -26.15
C GLY A 80 -21.25 -2.56 -25.65
N PHE A 81 -21.88 -1.43 -25.34
CA PHE A 81 -23.25 -1.36 -24.79
C PHE A 81 -24.06 -0.22 -25.43
N PRO A 82 -24.33 -0.32 -26.75
CA PRO A 82 -25.04 0.74 -27.49
C PRO A 82 -26.47 0.99 -27.00
N GLU A 83 -27.09 0.01 -26.32
CA GLU A 83 -28.42 0.08 -25.74
C GLU A 83 -28.46 0.82 -24.40
N LYS A 84 -27.31 1.07 -23.76
CA LYS A 84 -27.23 1.76 -22.45
C LYS A 84 -26.96 3.24 -22.61
N PHE A 85 -27.38 4.03 -21.62
CA PHE A 85 -27.07 5.45 -21.55
C PHE A 85 -25.62 5.65 -21.10
N ILE A 86 -24.67 5.56 -22.03
CA ILE A 86 -23.26 5.86 -21.76
C ILE A 86 -22.96 7.30 -22.12
N TYR A 87 -22.68 8.12 -21.09
CA TYR A 87 -22.49 9.55 -21.25
C TYR A 87 -21.15 10.03 -20.71
N MET A 88 -20.44 10.85 -21.50
CA MET A 88 -19.20 11.54 -21.10
C MET A 88 -19.53 12.98 -20.76
N LEU A 89 -19.61 13.29 -19.47
CA LEU A 89 -19.80 14.66 -19.01
C LEU A 89 -18.46 15.39 -18.96
N ASP A 90 -18.30 16.39 -19.79
CA ASP A 90 -17.09 17.18 -19.83
C ASP A 90 -17.07 18.22 -18.70
N THR A 91 -16.20 18.00 -17.71
CA THR A 91 -16.06 18.83 -16.51
C THR A 91 -15.04 19.95 -16.77
N PRO A 92 -15.43 21.24 -16.64
CA PRO A 92 -14.50 22.35 -16.81
C PRO A 92 -13.42 22.31 -15.73
N ARG A 93 -12.23 22.76 -16.08
CA ARG A 93 -11.13 22.91 -15.11
C ARG A 93 -11.19 24.25 -14.38
N ILE A 94 -11.89 25.22 -14.95
CA ILE A 94 -12.06 26.59 -14.44
C ILE A 94 -13.33 26.63 -13.59
N THR A 95 -13.24 27.21 -12.39
CA THR A 95 -14.36 27.29 -11.42
C THR A 95 -14.94 28.71 -11.30
N LYS A 96 -14.51 29.64 -12.18
CA LYS A 96 -15.08 31.00 -12.29
C LYS A 96 -16.43 30.97 -13.02
N GLU A 97 -17.13 32.10 -13.06
CA GLU A 97 -18.48 32.24 -13.66
C GLU A 97 -18.58 31.64 -15.09
N ALA A 98 -17.60 31.86 -15.94
CA ALA A 98 -17.56 31.26 -17.29
C ALA A 98 -17.50 29.71 -17.25
N GLY A 99 -16.79 29.13 -16.30
CA GLY A 99 -16.73 27.68 -16.11
C GLY A 99 -18.02 27.12 -15.54
N ILE A 100 -18.67 27.85 -14.63
CA ILE A 100 -19.98 27.50 -14.06
C ILE A 100 -21.04 27.49 -15.15
N ALA A 101 -21.13 28.57 -15.95
CA ALA A 101 -22.09 28.66 -17.06
C ALA A 101 -21.86 27.56 -18.11
N LEU A 102 -20.60 27.27 -18.47
CA LEU A 102 -20.28 26.19 -19.38
C LEU A 102 -20.70 24.84 -18.83
N TYR A 103 -20.46 24.59 -17.54
CA TYR A 103 -20.81 23.31 -16.92
C TYR A 103 -22.32 23.12 -16.78
N GLU A 104 -23.03 24.18 -16.43
CA GLU A 104 -24.50 24.19 -16.45
C GLU A 104 -25.06 23.82 -17.83
N GLN A 105 -24.53 24.44 -18.89
CA GLN A 105 -24.95 24.12 -20.26
C GLN A 105 -24.71 22.63 -20.58
N ARG A 106 -23.58 22.06 -20.18
CA ARG A 106 -23.28 20.64 -20.39
C ARG A 106 -24.20 19.71 -19.59
N ILE A 107 -24.55 20.11 -18.36
CA ILE A 107 -25.53 19.38 -17.54
C ILE A 107 -26.92 19.45 -18.22
N ARG A 108 -27.36 20.60 -18.74
CA ARG A 108 -28.62 20.73 -19.48
C ARG A 108 -28.65 19.87 -20.74
N THR A 109 -27.56 19.81 -21.48
CA THR A 109 -27.43 18.92 -22.64
C THR A 109 -27.54 17.44 -22.24
N MET A 110 -26.91 17.04 -21.16
CA MET A 110 -26.98 15.66 -20.64
C MET A 110 -28.41 15.32 -20.16
N ILE A 111 -29.07 16.24 -19.49
CA ILE A 111 -30.49 16.09 -19.09
C ILE A 111 -31.35 15.82 -20.32
N TRP A 112 -31.26 16.66 -21.34
CA TRP A 112 -32.01 16.50 -22.58
C TRP A 112 -31.76 15.16 -23.31
N GLU A 113 -30.51 14.71 -23.36
CA GLU A 113 -30.19 13.39 -23.93
C GLU A 113 -30.77 12.24 -23.08
N TYR A 114 -30.75 12.38 -21.75
CA TYR A 114 -31.32 11.37 -20.87
C TYR A 114 -32.86 11.36 -20.92
N GLU A 115 -33.52 12.50 -21.06
CA GLU A 115 -34.97 12.59 -21.27
C GLU A 115 -35.40 11.81 -22.52
N LYS A 116 -34.63 11.96 -23.62
CA LYS A 116 -34.89 11.21 -24.86
C LYS A 116 -34.67 9.71 -24.71
N PHE A 117 -33.68 9.33 -23.94
CA PHE A 117 -33.37 7.94 -23.71
C PHE A 117 -34.38 7.25 -22.78
N SER A 118 -34.69 7.88 -21.67
CA SER A 118 -35.47 7.27 -20.59
C SER A 118 -36.97 7.56 -20.64
N GLY A 119 -37.41 8.57 -21.40
CA GLY A 119 -38.80 9.08 -21.40
C GLY A 119 -39.19 9.87 -20.14
N LYS A 120 -38.25 10.06 -19.18
CA LYS A 120 -38.47 10.88 -17.97
C LYS A 120 -38.24 12.33 -18.31
N THR A 121 -38.82 13.24 -17.56
CA THR A 121 -38.70 14.70 -17.75
C THR A 121 -38.09 15.34 -16.52
N PHE A 122 -37.22 16.32 -16.72
CA PHE A 122 -36.62 17.14 -15.67
C PHE A 122 -37.50 18.35 -15.39
N ASP A 123 -37.78 18.57 -14.10
CA ASP A 123 -38.56 19.71 -13.61
C ASP A 123 -37.73 20.48 -12.57
N GLU A 124 -37.32 21.70 -12.88
CA GLU A 124 -36.49 22.52 -11.99
C GLU A 124 -37.15 22.80 -10.64
N LYS A 125 -38.50 22.90 -10.57
CA LYS A 125 -39.18 23.13 -9.29
C LYS A 125 -39.14 21.91 -8.39
N LYS A 126 -39.39 20.71 -8.95
CA LYS A 126 -39.24 19.46 -8.24
C LYS A 126 -37.80 19.21 -7.82
N PHE A 127 -36.85 19.57 -8.68
CA PHE A 127 -35.44 19.50 -8.36
C PHE A 127 -35.08 20.45 -7.20
N LEU A 128 -35.60 21.69 -7.18
CA LEU A 128 -35.39 22.63 -6.07
C LEU A 128 -35.92 22.06 -4.74
N GLU A 129 -37.11 21.49 -4.74
CA GLU A 129 -37.71 20.84 -3.57
C GLU A 129 -36.83 19.67 -3.11
N TYR A 130 -36.37 18.86 -4.05
CA TYR A 130 -35.53 17.71 -3.78
C TYR A 130 -34.19 18.09 -3.12
N ILE A 131 -33.48 19.14 -3.60
CA ILE A 131 -32.20 19.56 -3.06
C ILE A 131 -32.31 20.33 -1.75
N LYS A 132 -33.42 21.02 -1.47
CA LYS A 132 -33.65 21.70 -0.18
C LYS A 132 -33.71 20.73 1.00
N ASP A 133 -34.14 19.50 0.77
CA ASP A 133 -34.32 18.45 1.79
C ASP A 133 -33.06 17.60 2.04
N LYS A 134 -31.94 17.93 1.38
CA LYS A 134 -30.70 17.20 1.47
C LYS A 134 -29.71 17.85 2.44
N ASP A 135 -29.65 17.33 3.66
CA ASP A 135 -28.52 17.60 4.56
C ASP A 135 -27.32 16.72 4.15
N GLN A 136 -26.14 17.31 3.91
CA GLN A 136 -25.07 16.64 3.18
C GLN A 136 -23.67 16.79 3.77
N GLU A 137 -23.53 17.23 4.99
CA GLU A 137 -22.21 17.26 5.62
C GLU A 137 -21.89 15.93 6.30
N GLN A 138 -21.04 15.14 5.65
CA GLN A 138 -20.32 14.10 6.33
C GLN A 138 -19.31 14.78 7.27
N GLN A 139 -19.62 14.81 8.56
CA GLN A 139 -18.78 15.47 9.55
C GLN A 139 -17.60 14.56 9.90
N TYR A 140 -16.47 14.83 9.27
CA TYR A 140 -15.19 14.33 9.75
C TYR A 140 -14.70 15.22 10.88
N ALA A 141 -14.34 14.62 12.01
CA ALA A 141 -13.82 15.35 13.16
C ALA A 141 -12.72 14.56 13.86
N ARG A 142 -11.80 15.29 14.50
CA ARG A 142 -10.79 14.69 15.37
C ARG A 142 -11.47 14.07 16.60
N LYS A 143 -11.02 12.87 16.98
CA LYS A 143 -11.42 12.19 18.24
C LYS A 143 -10.27 12.27 19.25
N GLN A 144 -10.59 12.70 20.45
CA GLN A 144 -9.62 12.71 21.56
C GLN A 144 -9.35 11.27 22.02
N GLY A 145 -8.09 10.92 22.26
CA GLY A 145 -7.67 9.60 22.73
C GLY A 145 -7.60 8.51 21.64
N ALA A 146 -7.76 8.88 20.37
CA ALA A 146 -7.54 8.00 19.22
C ALA A 146 -6.49 8.58 18.29
N LEU A 147 -5.80 7.71 17.52
CA LEU A 147 -4.98 8.14 16.39
C LEU A 147 -5.91 8.74 15.33
N ASN A 148 -5.62 9.97 14.93
CA ASN A 148 -6.40 10.70 13.93
C ASN A 148 -5.68 10.65 12.59
N ILE A 149 -6.26 9.99 11.62
CA ILE A 149 -5.69 9.76 10.30
C ILE A 149 -6.43 10.60 9.26
N GLY A 150 -5.67 11.30 8.43
CA GLY A 150 -6.18 11.96 7.23
C GLY A 150 -6.05 11.05 6.01
N ILE A 151 -7.02 11.07 5.11
CA ILE A 151 -6.94 10.33 3.85
C ILE A 151 -6.87 11.33 2.69
N LEU A 152 -5.84 11.20 1.86
CA LEU A 152 -5.61 11.99 0.64
C LEU A 152 -5.49 11.07 -0.59
N GLY A 153 -5.48 11.68 -1.77
CA GLY A 153 -5.19 10.99 -3.02
C GLY A 153 -6.41 10.69 -3.88
N ALA A 154 -6.39 9.59 -4.60
CA ALA A 154 -7.36 9.29 -5.65
C ALA A 154 -8.75 8.97 -5.09
N ARG A 155 -8.85 7.93 -4.30
CA ARG A 155 -10.13 7.41 -3.76
C ARG A 155 -9.83 6.74 -2.42
N ALA A 156 -10.77 6.73 -1.49
CA ALA A 156 -10.73 5.88 -0.31
C ALA A 156 -11.75 4.74 -0.51
N ASN A 157 -11.31 3.50 -0.42
CA ASN A 157 -12.19 2.34 -0.44
C ASN A 157 -12.63 1.97 0.99
N ASP A 158 -13.73 1.24 1.09
CA ASP A 158 -14.29 0.85 2.40
C ASP A 158 -13.33 -0.07 3.16
N SER A 159 -12.64 -0.98 2.49
CA SER A 159 -11.65 -1.88 3.09
C SER A 159 -10.54 -1.14 3.86
N MET A 160 -10.08 0.02 3.36
CA MET A 160 -9.10 0.85 4.08
C MET A 160 -9.71 1.45 5.36
N LYS A 161 -10.96 1.92 5.28
CA LYS A 161 -11.67 2.52 6.43
C LYS A 161 -11.98 1.46 7.50
N GLU A 162 -12.37 0.26 7.08
CA GLU A 162 -12.59 -0.88 7.97
C GLU A 162 -11.32 -1.25 8.73
N ILE A 163 -10.16 -1.34 8.07
CA ILE A 163 -8.88 -1.63 8.72
C ILE A 163 -8.53 -0.54 9.76
N LEU A 164 -8.76 0.74 9.44
CA LEU A 164 -8.54 1.83 10.39
C LEU A 164 -9.46 1.72 11.61
N GLU A 165 -10.74 1.39 11.41
CA GLU A 165 -11.72 1.21 12.48
C GLU A 165 -11.38 0.02 13.38
N GLU A 166 -11.03 -1.13 12.80
CA GLU A 166 -10.58 -2.33 13.53
C GLU A 166 -9.37 -2.02 14.43
N ASN A 167 -8.46 -1.16 13.97
CA ASN A 167 -7.31 -0.69 14.73
C ASN A 167 -7.60 0.54 15.62
N LYS A 168 -8.90 0.87 15.83
CA LYS A 168 -9.34 2.00 16.68
C LYS A 168 -8.78 3.36 16.25
N ALA A 169 -8.34 3.50 15.01
CA ALA A 169 -7.93 4.77 14.43
C ALA A 169 -9.15 5.54 13.91
N ASN A 170 -9.11 6.85 14.03
CA ASN A 170 -10.20 7.73 13.58
C ASN A 170 -9.84 8.38 12.25
N VAL A 171 -10.74 8.31 11.28
CA VAL A 171 -10.63 9.11 10.05
C VAL A 171 -11.06 10.54 10.35
N ALA A 172 -10.11 11.45 10.51
CA ALA A 172 -10.36 12.84 10.85
C ALA A 172 -10.72 13.72 9.64
N PHE A 173 -10.33 13.30 8.44
CA PHE A 173 -10.79 13.83 7.17
C PHE A 173 -10.54 12.84 6.03
N ASP A 174 -11.36 12.94 4.99
CA ASP A 174 -11.18 12.22 3.71
C ASP A 174 -11.31 13.25 2.57
N LEU A 175 -10.19 13.67 2.01
CA LEU A 175 -10.11 14.63 0.90
C LEU A 175 -9.95 13.97 -0.47
N THR A 176 -10.24 12.69 -0.57
CA THR A 176 -10.22 11.95 -1.84
C THR A 176 -11.45 12.27 -2.69
N CYS A 177 -11.52 11.67 -3.87
CA CYS A 177 -12.70 11.81 -4.75
C CYS A 177 -13.97 11.18 -4.15
N THR A 178 -13.82 10.31 -3.14
CA THR A 178 -14.95 9.58 -2.51
C THR A 178 -15.30 10.11 -1.12
N GLY A 179 -14.49 11.01 -0.55
CA GLY A 179 -14.54 11.40 0.84
C GLY A 179 -15.51 12.51 1.15
N LEU A 180 -15.11 13.76 0.99
CA LEU A 180 -15.94 14.90 1.39
C LEU A 180 -17.32 14.86 0.76
N GLY A 181 -18.32 15.13 1.58
CA GLY A 181 -19.71 15.29 1.17
C GLY A 181 -19.88 16.27 0.02
N ARG A 182 -20.92 16.08 -0.76
CA ARG A 182 -21.24 16.96 -1.88
C ARG A 182 -21.72 18.30 -1.33
N LYS A 183 -21.21 19.39 -1.89
CA LYS A 183 -21.72 20.71 -1.55
C LYS A 183 -22.87 21.07 -2.49
N ILE A 184 -24.09 21.17 -1.93
CA ILE A 184 -25.24 21.66 -2.66
C ILE A 184 -25.47 23.12 -2.26
N LEU A 185 -25.55 23.98 -3.28
CA LEU A 185 -26.00 25.37 -3.10
C LEU A 185 -27.40 25.52 -3.72
N VAL A 186 -28.28 26.11 -2.95
CA VAL A 186 -29.67 26.38 -3.38
C VAL A 186 -29.76 27.85 -3.73
N ASP A 187 -30.14 28.13 -4.98
CA ASP A 187 -30.48 29.46 -5.44
C ASP A 187 -31.88 29.38 -6.09
N GLU A 188 -32.86 30.09 -5.51
CA GLU A 188 -34.24 30.02 -5.98
C GLU A 188 -34.49 30.77 -7.30
N LYS A 189 -33.55 31.65 -7.69
CA LYS A 189 -33.64 32.42 -8.96
C LYS A 189 -32.91 31.70 -10.09
N GLU A 190 -31.80 31.07 -9.77
CA GLU A 190 -30.89 30.38 -10.73
C GLU A 190 -30.62 28.96 -10.22
N ILE A 191 -31.64 28.10 -10.21
CA ILE A 191 -31.62 26.80 -9.53
C ILE A 191 -30.47 25.95 -9.99
N LEU A 192 -30.34 25.70 -11.30
CA LEU A 192 -29.30 24.81 -11.82
C LEU A 192 -27.92 25.46 -11.81
N ALA A 193 -27.81 26.78 -11.99
CA ALA A 193 -26.55 27.52 -11.85
C ALA A 193 -26.05 27.49 -10.41
N GLY A 194 -26.89 27.73 -9.41
CA GLY A 194 -26.58 27.64 -7.99
C GLY A 194 -26.08 26.24 -7.62
N TYR A 195 -26.77 25.20 -8.05
CA TYR A 195 -26.36 23.82 -7.88
C TYR A 195 -25.00 23.52 -8.54
N THR A 196 -24.79 23.97 -9.78
CA THR A 196 -23.54 23.80 -10.53
C THR A 196 -22.38 24.49 -9.81
N ARG A 197 -22.63 25.71 -9.29
CA ARG A 197 -21.65 26.45 -8.46
C ARG A 197 -21.28 25.65 -7.22
N GLY A 198 -22.25 25.02 -6.55
CA GLY A 198 -22.01 24.10 -5.42
C GLY A 198 -21.11 22.94 -5.80
N LEU A 199 -21.41 22.25 -6.90
CA LEU A 199 -20.59 21.13 -7.40
C LEU A 199 -19.14 21.54 -7.68
N LEU A 200 -18.90 22.70 -8.30
CA LEU A 200 -17.57 23.17 -8.64
C LEU A 200 -16.81 23.78 -7.45
N SER A 201 -17.49 24.14 -6.35
CA SER A 201 -16.88 24.70 -5.13
C SER A 201 -16.51 23.66 -4.07
N GLN A 202 -16.67 22.38 -4.34
CA GLN A 202 -16.20 21.28 -3.48
C GLN A 202 -14.68 21.34 -3.34
N PHE A 203 -14.12 20.56 -2.36
CA PHE A 203 -12.69 20.38 -2.29
C PHE A 203 -12.11 20.07 -3.69
N PRO A 204 -11.20 20.93 -4.23
CA PRO A 204 -10.83 20.84 -5.64
C PRO A 204 -10.08 19.56 -5.97
N CYS A 205 -10.40 18.95 -7.11
CA CYS A 205 -9.56 17.90 -7.68
C CYS A 205 -8.21 18.51 -8.08
N MET A 206 -7.13 17.73 -7.99
CA MET A 206 -5.78 18.16 -8.37
C MET A 206 -5.67 18.72 -9.81
N ARG A 207 -6.65 18.44 -10.67
CA ARG A 207 -6.69 18.89 -12.07
C ARG A 207 -7.44 20.20 -12.28
N MET A 208 -8.03 20.76 -11.22
CA MET A 208 -8.72 22.04 -11.31
C MET A 208 -7.74 23.21 -11.26
N GLU A 209 -8.09 24.36 -11.86
CA GLU A 209 -7.28 25.60 -11.86
C GLU A 209 -6.91 26.04 -10.42
N GLN A 210 -7.73 25.73 -9.46
CA GLN A 210 -7.51 26.06 -8.04
C GLN A 210 -6.59 25.07 -7.30
N ALA A 211 -5.70 24.39 -7.99
CA ALA A 211 -4.75 23.47 -7.34
C ALA A 211 -3.91 24.17 -6.25
N ALA A 212 -3.58 25.45 -6.40
CA ALA A 212 -2.89 26.23 -5.36
C ALA A 212 -3.72 26.34 -4.06
N ASN A 213 -5.04 26.53 -4.17
CA ASN A 213 -5.93 26.53 -3.00
C ASN A 213 -6.04 25.12 -2.37
N ARG A 214 -5.83 24.07 -3.15
CA ARG A 214 -5.81 22.70 -2.67
C ARG A 214 -4.65 22.49 -1.69
N ASP A 215 -3.46 22.97 -1.99
CA ASP A 215 -2.28 22.84 -1.12
C ASP A 215 -2.49 23.57 0.22
N GLU A 216 -3.09 24.74 0.20
CA GLU A 216 -3.43 25.49 1.42
C GLU A 216 -4.47 24.75 2.27
N LEU A 217 -5.51 24.19 1.64
CA LEU A 217 -6.51 23.38 2.31
C LEU A 217 -5.90 22.12 2.91
N ILE A 218 -5.03 21.42 2.16
CA ILE A 218 -4.32 20.24 2.66
C ILE A 218 -3.48 20.61 3.89
N ARG A 219 -2.72 21.70 3.87
CA ARG A 219 -1.95 22.17 5.06
C ARG A 219 -2.83 22.40 6.27
N ARG A 220 -3.98 23.05 6.08
CA ARG A 220 -4.92 23.31 7.15
C ARG A 220 -5.45 22.01 7.78
N PHE A 221 -5.86 21.06 6.97
CA PHE A 221 -6.35 19.76 7.44
C PHE A 221 -5.24 18.91 8.06
N ALA A 222 -4.07 18.88 7.45
CA ALA A 222 -2.92 18.12 7.94
C ALA A 222 -2.48 18.50 9.34
N GLY A 223 -2.68 19.77 9.75
CA GLY A 223 -2.40 20.25 11.11
C GLY A 223 -3.21 19.55 12.19
N SER A 224 -4.34 18.92 11.84
CA SER A 224 -5.28 18.29 12.78
C SER A 224 -5.12 16.77 12.93
N VAL A 225 -4.16 16.14 12.27
CA VAL A 225 -3.98 14.67 12.25
C VAL A 225 -2.61 14.25 12.73
N ASP A 226 -2.52 12.99 13.15
CA ASP A 226 -1.27 12.37 13.60
C ASP A 226 -0.49 11.80 12.41
N GLY A 227 -1.20 11.36 11.35
CA GLY A 227 -0.61 10.87 10.13
C GLY A 227 -1.58 10.92 8.95
N ILE A 228 -1.06 10.71 7.75
CA ILE A 228 -1.81 10.78 6.49
C ILE A 228 -1.60 9.50 5.70
N ILE A 229 -2.69 8.89 5.24
CA ILE A 229 -2.66 7.86 4.22
C ILE A 229 -2.91 8.52 2.87
N TYR A 230 -1.92 8.49 2.00
CA TYR A 230 -2.05 8.94 0.62
C TYR A 230 -2.32 7.74 -0.29
N HIS A 231 -3.55 7.65 -0.76
CA HIS A 231 -3.98 6.54 -1.62
C HIS A 231 -3.83 6.88 -3.11
N THR A 232 -3.19 6.00 -3.85
CA THR A 232 -3.14 6.04 -5.31
C THR A 232 -3.58 4.71 -5.90
N VAL A 233 -3.94 4.72 -7.17
CA VAL A 233 -4.34 3.53 -7.92
C VAL A 233 -3.24 3.20 -8.91
N GLN A 234 -2.95 1.92 -9.10
CA GLN A 234 -1.95 1.45 -10.06
C GLN A 234 -2.22 2.03 -11.46
N PHE A 235 -1.17 2.57 -12.07
CA PHE A 235 -1.20 3.31 -13.34
C PHE A 235 -2.01 4.63 -13.29
N CYS A 236 -2.12 5.25 -12.13
CA CYS A 236 -2.71 6.59 -12.00
C CYS A 236 -1.61 7.65 -11.89
N ASP A 237 -1.15 8.20 -13.02
CA ASP A 237 -0.05 9.18 -13.08
C ASP A 237 -0.35 10.47 -12.30
N ASN A 238 -1.59 10.95 -12.37
CA ASN A 238 -2.00 12.19 -11.73
C ASN A 238 -1.71 12.18 -10.21
N TYR A 239 -2.16 11.14 -9.51
CA TYR A 239 -2.02 11.07 -8.06
C TYR A 239 -0.63 10.59 -7.62
N ALA A 240 0.08 9.83 -8.45
CA ALA A 240 1.49 9.51 -8.22
C ALA A 240 2.36 10.79 -8.22
N TYR A 241 2.10 11.71 -9.15
CA TYR A 241 2.77 13.02 -9.21
C TYR A 241 2.45 13.87 -7.97
N GLU A 242 1.17 13.98 -7.56
CA GLU A 242 0.77 14.76 -6.38
C GLU A 242 1.44 14.24 -5.11
N TYR A 243 1.56 12.93 -4.92
CA TYR A 243 2.25 12.35 -3.78
C TYR A 243 3.71 12.84 -3.67
N ALA A 244 4.46 12.77 -4.78
CA ALA A 244 5.85 13.20 -4.80
C ALA A 244 5.98 14.70 -4.46
N TRP A 245 5.04 15.52 -4.94
CA TRP A 245 4.96 16.94 -4.61
C TRP A 245 4.68 17.18 -3.13
N LEU A 246 3.66 16.53 -2.57
CA LEU A 246 3.27 16.69 -1.17
C LEU A 246 4.37 16.23 -0.20
N LYS A 247 5.05 15.11 -0.49
CA LYS A 247 6.15 14.60 0.33
C LYS A 247 7.29 15.60 0.47
N GLY A 248 7.46 16.52 -0.48
CA GLY A 248 8.53 17.54 -0.46
C GLY A 248 8.32 18.68 0.53
N TRP A 249 7.08 18.94 0.99
CA TRP A 249 6.77 20.10 1.84
C TRP A 249 5.78 19.83 2.99
N LEU A 250 5.10 18.69 2.99
CA LEU A 250 4.13 18.36 4.03
C LEU A 250 4.84 17.74 5.23
N ASP A 251 4.89 18.48 6.34
CA ASP A 251 5.53 18.05 7.58
C ASP A 251 4.57 17.19 8.43
N ARG A 252 4.24 16.01 7.91
CA ARG A 252 3.46 14.98 8.61
C ARG A 252 3.88 13.60 8.11
N PRO A 253 3.91 12.56 8.99
CA PRO A 253 4.09 11.18 8.55
C PRO A 253 3.07 10.83 7.47
N MET A 254 3.52 10.26 6.36
CA MET A 254 2.65 9.97 5.23
C MET A 254 2.94 8.58 4.63
N LEU A 255 1.95 7.69 4.72
CA LEU A 255 1.98 6.38 4.08
C LEU A 255 1.49 6.49 2.63
N LEU A 256 2.32 6.09 1.67
CA LEU A 256 1.86 5.83 0.30
C LEU A 256 1.22 4.45 0.22
N LEU A 257 -0.06 4.42 -0.10
CA LEU A 257 -0.82 3.20 -0.31
C LEU A 257 -1.27 3.11 -1.77
N GLU A 258 -0.61 2.25 -2.57
CA GLU A 258 -1.02 1.95 -3.93
C GLU A 258 -1.85 0.68 -3.97
N THR A 259 -3.05 0.75 -4.57
CA THR A 259 -3.91 -0.41 -4.78
C THR A 259 -4.15 -0.68 -6.26
N ASP A 260 -4.38 -1.94 -6.59
CA ASP A 260 -4.81 -2.37 -7.92
C ASP A 260 -6.33 -2.60 -7.99
N TYR A 261 -7.07 -2.25 -6.94
CA TYR A 261 -8.52 -2.49 -6.83
C TYR A 261 -8.95 -3.95 -6.85
N THR A 262 -8.04 -4.92 -6.67
CA THR A 262 -8.42 -6.33 -6.51
C THR A 262 -8.48 -6.71 -5.02
N ARG A 263 -9.31 -7.70 -4.68
CA ARG A 263 -9.38 -8.25 -3.32
C ARG A 263 -8.10 -8.99 -2.90
N GLN A 264 -7.27 -9.40 -3.86
CA GLN A 264 -6.03 -10.14 -3.59
C GLN A 264 -4.99 -9.33 -2.81
N SER A 265 -5.03 -8.00 -2.91
CA SER A 265 -4.10 -7.10 -2.22
C SER A 265 -4.48 -6.78 -0.76
N SER A 266 -5.58 -7.31 -0.23
CA SER A 266 -6.12 -6.90 1.10
C SER A 266 -5.16 -7.14 2.27
N GLY A 267 -4.44 -8.27 2.29
CA GLY A 267 -3.46 -8.57 3.33
C GLY A 267 -2.26 -7.62 3.33
N GLN A 268 -1.79 -7.23 2.14
CA GLN A 268 -0.70 -6.28 1.98
C GLN A 268 -1.10 -4.85 2.40
N ILE A 269 -2.34 -4.45 2.07
CA ILE A 269 -2.91 -3.18 2.49
C ILE A 269 -2.99 -3.12 4.01
N ARG A 270 -3.49 -4.19 4.64
CA ARG A 270 -3.59 -4.33 6.11
C ARG A 270 -2.22 -4.16 6.76
N THR A 271 -1.22 -4.93 6.34
CA THR A 271 0.14 -4.86 6.92
C THR A 271 0.72 -3.45 6.85
N ARG A 272 0.53 -2.74 5.73
CA ARG A 272 1.04 -1.37 5.56
C ARG A 272 0.32 -0.37 6.46
N ILE A 273 -1.00 -0.47 6.58
CA ILE A 273 -1.78 0.41 7.46
C ILE A 273 -1.41 0.15 8.93
N GLU A 274 -1.37 -1.12 9.36
CA GLU A 274 -1.00 -1.49 10.72
C GLU A 274 0.41 -1.00 11.07
N ALA A 275 1.41 -1.25 10.21
CA ALA A 275 2.78 -0.76 10.40
C ALA A 275 2.86 0.77 10.49
N PHE A 276 2.05 1.48 9.69
CA PHE A 276 1.97 2.93 9.77
C PHE A 276 1.38 3.41 11.10
N LEU A 277 0.29 2.79 11.56
CA LEU A 277 -0.31 3.12 12.86
C LEU A 277 0.64 2.82 14.02
N GLU A 278 1.35 1.70 13.98
CA GLU A 278 2.40 1.35 14.95
C GLU A 278 3.52 2.40 14.99
N SER A 279 3.93 2.91 13.82
CA SER A 279 4.95 3.96 13.75
C SER A 279 4.51 5.31 14.34
N LEU A 280 3.21 5.62 14.28
CA LEU A 280 2.65 6.85 14.85
C LEU A 280 2.46 6.78 16.36
N ALA A 281 2.30 5.60 16.92
CA ALA A 281 2.10 5.38 18.35
C ALA A 281 2.90 4.16 18.84
N PRO A 282 4.22 4.29 18.97
CA PRO A 282 5.10 3.20 19.42
C PRO A 282 4.73 2.65 20.81
N GLU A 283 3.95 3.40 21.57
CA GLU A 283 3.53 3.03 22.94
C GLU A 283 2.32 2.07 22.99
N ILE A 284 1.65 1.82 21.86
CA ILE A 284 0.47 0.93 21.82
C ILE A 284 0.81 -0.47 22.33
N HIS A 285 2.04 -0.93 22.11
CA HIS A 285 2.51 -2.25 22.53
C HIS A 285 3.17 -2.26 23.92
N ARG A 286 3.28 -1.13 24.62
CA ARG A 286 3.80 -1.10 25.99
C ARG A 286 2.76 -1.61 26.98
N GLY A 287 3.00 -2.78 27.57
CA GLY A 287 2.16 -3.36 28.63
C GLY A 287 2.31 -2.62 29.97
N LYS A 288 1.33 -2.78 30.85
CA LYS A 288 1.55 -2.44 32.27
C LYS A 288 2.35 -3.59 32.91
N PRO A 289 3.39 -3.30 33.71
CA PRO A 289 4.17 -4.34 34.37
C PRO A 289 3.29 -5.28 35.19
N THR A 290 3.33 -6.55 34.88
CA THR A 290 2.68 -7.59 35.70
C THR A 290 3.76 -8.30 36.52
N GLY A 291 3.89 -7.88 37.77
CA GLY A 291 4.33 -8.66 38.92
C GLY A 291 5.71 -9.32 38.94
N LYS A 292 6.47 -8.99 39.97
CA LYS A 292 7.72 -9.60 40.39
C LYS A 292 7.55 -11.07 40.77
N GLY A 293 8.34 -11.95 40.15
CA GLY A 293 8.61 -13.29 40.61
C GLY A 293 10.09 -13.58 40.54
N ASP A 294 10.65 -14.32 41.48
CA ASP A 294 12.08 -14.69 41.62
C ASP A 294 12.57 -15.70 40.54
N LYS A 295 11.74 -16.07 39.55
CA LYS A 295 12.07 -17.03 38.49
C LYS A 295 12.54 -16.29 37.24
N THR A 296 13.62 -16.76 36.61
CA THR A 296 14.07 -16.22 35.31
C THR A 296 12.90 -16.24 34.33
N MET A 297 12.59 -15.10 33.74
CA MET A 297 11.47 -14.93 32.83
C MET A 297 11.97 -15.06 31.39
N TYR A 298 11.25 -15.85 30.59
CA TYR A 298 11.53 -16.04 29.18
C TYR A 298 10.34 -15.58 28.34
N VAL A 299 10.64 -14.99 27.20
CA VAL A 299 9.65 -14.59 26.19
C VAL A 299 10.08 -15.12 24.83
N MET A 300 9.15 -15.14 23.88
CA MET A 300 9.43 -15.63 22.55
C MET A 300 8.90 -14.69 21.47
N GLY A 301 9.70 -14.49 20.44
CA GLY A 301 9.28 -13.87 19.17
C GLY A 301 9.28 -14.92 18.06
N ILE A 302 8.24 -14.89 17.21
CA ILE A 302 8.14 -15.79 16.05
C ILE A 302 7.87 -14.94 14.81
N ASP A 303 8.78 -15.02 13.84
CA ASP A 303 8.65 -14.38 12.53
C ASP A 303 8.28 -15.43 11.49
N SER A 304 7.04 -15.40 11.03
CA SER A 304 6.52 -16.30 10.01
C SER A 304 6.57 -15.65 8.64
N GLY A 305 7.73 -15.70 8.01
CA GLY A 305 7.94 -15.22 6.65
C GLY A 305 7.43 -16.19 5.58
N SER A 306 7.52 -15.76 4.32
CA SER A 306 7.06 -16.55 3.16
C SER A 306 7.97 -17.74 2.83
N THR A 307 9.24 -17.73 3.23
CA THR A 307 10.26 -18.74 2.91
C THR A 307 10.81 -19.41 4.15
N SER A 308 11.08 -18.64 5.20
CA SER A 308 11.51 -19.14 6.52
C SER A 308 10.56 -18.68 7.63
N THR A 309 10.48 -19.50 8.67
CA THR A 309 9.81 -19.18 9.93
C THR A 309 10.87 -19.28 11.02
N ASN A 310 11.07 -18.17 11.73
CA ASN A 310 12.17 -18.01 12.67
C ASN A 310 11.61 -17.79 14.07
N ALA A 311 12.17 -18.42 15.08
CA ALA A 311 11.79 -18.21 16.47
C ALA A 311 13.00 -17.86 17.32
N VAL A 312 12.82 -16.93 18.27
CA VAL A 312 13.85 -16.48 19.21
C VAL A 312 13.29 -16.53 20.63
N ILE A 313 14.00 -17.16 21.54
CA ILE A 313 13.75 -17.08 22.99
C ILE A 313 14.72 -16.08 23.60
N MET A 314 14.17 -15.13 24.35
CA MET A 314 14.90 -14.06 25.02
C MET A 314 14.58 -14.07 26.53
N ASP A 315 15.60 -13.81 27.36
CA ASP A 315 15.42 -13.66 28.80
C ASP A 315 15.14 -12.20 29.20
N GLN A 316 14.87 -12.00 30.48
CA GLN A 316 14.60 -10.69 31.10
C GLN A 316 15.74 -9.67 30.95
N ASP A 317 16.98 -10.16 30.76
CA ASP A 317 18.18 -9.32 30.55
C ASP A 317 18.40 -9.00 29.06
N ARG A 318 17.42 -9.27 28.22
CA ARG A 318 17.43 -9.09 26.76
C ARG A 318 18.51 -9.95 26.06
N LYS A 319 18.88 -11.10 26.61
CA LYS A 319 19.83 -12.02 25.98
C LYS A 319 19.09 -13.09 25.22
N ILE A 320 19.45 -13.29 23.95
CA ILE A 320 18.98 -14.42 23.15
C ILE A 320 19.53 -15.71 23.76
N ARG A 321 18.65 -16.63 24.15
CA ARG A 321 19.00 -17.94 24.75
C ARG A 321 19.08 -19.03 23.70
N ALA A 322 18.17 -19.01 22.74
CA ALA A 322 18.15 -19.90 21.60
C ALA A 322 17.39 -19.27 20.45
N PHE A 323 17.65 -19.79 19.25
CA PHE A 323 16.86 -19.47 18.06
C PHE A 323 16.72 -20.69 17.16
N SER A 324 15.66 -20.68 16.33
CA SER A 324 15.45 -21.63 15.25
C SER A 324 15.12 -20.92 13.95
N VAL A 325 15.56 -21.51 12.84
CA VAL A 325 15.25 -21.08 11.47
C VAL A 325 14.75 -22.30 10.73
N VAL A 326 13.45 -22.34 10.43
CA VAL A 326 12.83 -23.47 9.72
C VAL A 326 12.23 -23.01 8.40
N ARG A 327 12.20 -23.87 7.41
CA ARG A 327 11.60 -23.55 6.12
C ARG A 327 10.08 -23.43 6.25
N THR A 328 9.50 -22.34 5.78
CA THR A 328 8.04 -22.16 5.75
C THR A 328 7.44 -23.06 4.66
N GLY A 329 6.55 -23.95 5.05
CA GLY A 329 5.77 -24.78 4.14
C GLY A 329 4.47 -24.08 3.68
N ALA A 330 3.57 -24.85 3.09
CA ALA A 330 2.28 -24.33 2.61
C ALA A 330 1.34 -23.82 3.72
N LYS A 331 1.59 -24.21 4.98
CA LYS A 331 0.79 -23.82 6.15
C LYS A 331 1.70 -23.16 7.18
N SER A 332 1.63 -21.84 7.30
CA SER A 332 2.45 -21.04 8.23
C SER A 332 2.31 -21.47 9.69
N GLY A 333 1.11 -21.83 10.15
CA GLY A 333 0.90 -22.32 11.52
C GLY A 333 1.67 -23.62 11.83
N VAL A 334 1.82 -24.53 10.87
CA VAL A 334 2.59 -25.78 11.05
C VAL A 334 4.09 -25.47 11.15
N SER A 335 4.59 -24.56 10.33
CA SER A 335 6.00 -24.15 10.37
C SER A 335 6.32 -23.39 11.66
N ALA A 336 5.38 -22.56 12.14
CA ALA A 336 5.51 -21.86 13.42
C ALA A 336 5.55 -22.83 14.60
N GLN A 337 4.71 -23.88 14.58
CA GLN A 337 4.73 -24.93 15.61
C GLN A 337 6.08 -25.67 15.61
N LYS A 338 6.60 -26.00 14.43
CA LYS A 338 7.92 -26.63 14.32
C LYS A 338 9.03 -25.72 14.83
N ALA A 339 8.99 -24.43 14.49
CA ALA A 339 9.99 -23.46 14.97
C ALA A 339 9.94 -23.31 16.50
N LEU A 340 8.73 -23.31 17.07
CA LEU A 340 8.49 -23.32 18.52
C LEU A 340 9.15 -24.55 19.20
N GLU A 341 8.85 -25.75 18.69
CA GLU A 341 9.37 -27.00 19.26
C GLU A 341 10.90 -27.04 19.20
N GLU A 342 11.48 -26.69 18.05
CA GLU A 342 12.93 -26.69 17.85
C GLU A 342 13.66 -25.67 18.74
N VAL A 343 13.10 -24.46 18.92
CA VAL A 343 13.73 -23.43 19.76
C VAL A 343 13.61 -23.74 21.24
N LEU A 344 12.51 -24.38 21.70
CA LEU A 344 12.33 -24.85 23.07
C LEU A 344 13.33 -25.97 23.40
N GLU A 345 13.49 -26.95 22.50
CA GLU A 345 14.47 -28.02 22.64
C GLU A 345 15.89 -27.46 22.76
N LYS A 346 16.28 -26.55 21.87
CA LYS A 346 17.60 -25.88 21.91
C LYS A 346 17.84 -25.10 23.20
N ALA A 347 16.78 -24.49 23.77
CA ALA A 347 16.86 -23.73 25.02
C ALA A 347 16.80 -24.64 26.27
N GLY A 348 16.39 -25.89 26.14
CA GLY A 348 16.11 -26.79 27.28
C GLY A 348 14.93 -26.31 28.12
N LEU A 349 13.93 -25.68 27.52
CA LEU A 349 12.76 -25.10 28.18
C LEU A 349 11.47 -25.81 27.74
N ALA A 350 10.46 -25.76 28.62
CA ALA A 350 9.11 -26.16 28.28
C ALA A 350 8.27 -24.96 27.80
N ARG A 351 7.13 -25.22 27.14
CA ARG A 351 6.25 -24.13 26.67
C ARG A 351 5.75 -23.24 27.83
N GLU A 352 5.54 -23.84 28.99
CA GLU A 352 5.06 -23.20 30.21
C GLU A 352 6.09 -22.24 30.84
N ASP A 353 7.36 -22.35 30.45
CA ASP A 353 8.41 -21.42 30.89
C ASP A 353 8.39 -20.11 30.11
N ILE A 354 7.68 -20.06 28.96
CA ILE A 354 7.55 -18.86 28.13
C ILE A 354 6.35 -18.04 28.60
N SER A 355 6.63 -16.84 29.10
CA SER A 355 5.64 -15.94 29.69
C SER A 355 4.77 -15.22 28.67
N TRP A 356 5.31 -14.90 27.49
CA TRP A 356 4.61 -14.19 26.41
C TRP A 356 5.20 -14.52 25.05
N ILE A 357 4.35 -14.66 24.04
CA ILE A 357 4.76 -14.90 22.65
C ILE A 357 4.19 -13.81 21.75
N VAL A 358 5.06 -13.14 21.01
CA VAL A 358 4.68 -12.21 19.94
C VAL A 358 4.99 -12.83 18.59
N SER A 359 4.01 -12.83 17.69
CA SER A 359 4.20 -13.23 16.30
C SER A 359 4.31 -12.04 15.36
N THR A 360 5.13 -12.21 14.32
CA THR A 360 5.35 -11.23 13.25
C THR A 360 5.46 -11.92 11.90
N GLY A 361 5.72 -11.16 10.83
CA GLY A 361 5.81 -11.66 9.48
C GLY A 361 4.44 -11.75 8.78
N TYR A 362 4.47 -12.17 7.51
CA TYR A 362 3.27 -12.29 6.68
C TYR A 362 2.26 -13.31 7.25
N GLY A 363 2.75 -14.40 7.86
CA GLY A 363 1.95 -15.46 8.45
C GLY A 363 1.48 -15.21 9.88
N ARG A 364 1.80 -14.06 10.50
CA ARG A 364 1.58 -13.78 11.94
C ARG A 364 0.17 -14.07 12.44
N VAL A 365 -0.84 -13.72 11.64
CA VAL A 365 -2.27 -13.89 12.00
C VAL A 365 -2.69 -15.37 12.09
N SER A 366 -1.94 -16.27 11.45
CA SER A 366 -2.23 -17.71 11.43
C SER A 366 -1.62 -18.48 12.62
N ILE A 367 -0.90 -17.79 13.51
CA ILE A 367 -0.23 -18.40 14.68
C ILE A 367 -1.14 -18.30 15.89
N SER A 368 -1.97 -19.33 16.10
CA SER A 368 -3.02 -19.33 17.12
C SER A 368 -2.52 -19.38 18.58
N PHE A 369 -1.25 -19.73 18.79
CA PHE A 369 -0.65 -19.80 20.12
C PHE A 369 0.16 -18.55 20.52
N ALA A 370 0.24 -17.55 19.64
CA ALA A 370 0.83 -16.25 19.96
C ALA A 370 -0.18 -15.42 20.78
N ASP A 371 0.33 -14.69 21.77
CA ASP A 371 -0.46 -13.83 22.63
C ASP A 371 -0.77 -12.49 21.96
N GLU A 372 0.11 -12.03 21.05
CA GLU A 372 -0.03 -10.78 20.31
C GLU A 372 0.63 -10.85 18.93
N ASN A 373 0.13 -10.03 18.01
CA ASN A 373 0.70 -9.85 16.67
C ASN A 373 1.26 -8.43 16.52
N VAL A 374 2.48 -8.30 16.04
CA VAL A 374 3.12 -7.02 15.69
C VAL A 374 3.61 -7.11 14.25
N THR A 375 3.58 -6.01 13.50
CA THR A 375 4.02 -6.02 12.10
C THR A 375 5.52 -6.28 11.97
N GLU A 376 5.91 -6.89 10.86
CA GLU A 376 7.31 -7.16 10.57
C GLU A 376 8.15 -5.88 10.44
N ILE A 377 7.54 -4.78 10.03
CA ILE A 377 8.22 -3.48 9.92
C ILE A 377 8.70 -3.02 11.30
N SER A 378 7.80 -3.01 12.27
CA SER A 378 8.11 -2.63 13.65
C SER A 378 9.09 -3.59 14.32
N CYS A 379 8.91 -4.89 14.08
CA CYS A 379 9.81 -5.91 14.63
C CYS A 379 11.22 -5.83 14.03
N HIS A 380 11.38 -5.66 12.70
CA HIS A 380 12.70 -5.47 12.11
C HIS A 380 13.37 -4.18 12.60
N GLY A 381 12.61 -3.09 12.74
CA GLY A 381 13.13 -1.84 13.30
C GLY A 381 13.72 -2.03 14.71
N LYS A 382 12.95 -2.65 15.59
CA LYS A 382 13.34 -2.91 16.98
C LYS A 382 14.49 -3.92 17.09
N GLY A 383 14.43 -4.99 16.29
CA GLY A 383 15.47 -6.01 16.24
C GLY A 383 16.80 -5.46 15.72
N ALA A 384 16.78 -4.67 14.64
CA ALA A 384 17.98 -4.05 14.10
C ALA A 384 18.66 -3.10 15.11
N HIS A 385 17.86 -2.27 15.79
CA HIS A 385 18.37 -1.37 16.83
C HIS A 385 18.95 -2.14 18.03
N TYR A 386 18.40 -3.30 18.37
CA TYR A 386 18.93 -4.18 19.40
C TYR A 386 20.32 -4.72 19.02
N PHE A 387 20.50 -5.22 17.78
CA PHE A 387 21.79 -5.72 17.32
C PHE A 387 22.84 -4.61 17.15
N ASN A 388 22.43 -3.44 16.69
CA ASN A 388 23.30 -2.28 16.56
C ASN A 388 22.51 -0.96 16.71
N PRO A 389 22.62 -0.26 17.85
CA PRO A 389 21.89 0.98 18.11
C PRO A 389 22.20 2.14 17.17
N LYS A 390 23.28 2.06 16.38
CA LYS A 390 23.65 3.09 15.40
C LYS A 390 22.83 2.99 14.10
N ILE A 391 22.18 1.86 13.85
CA ILE A 391 21.45 1.66 12.58
C ILE A 391 20.36 2.71 12.41
N ARG A 392 20.32 3.28 11.22
CA ARG A 392 19.31 4.25 10.77
C ARG A 392 18.51 3.74 9.58
N THR A 393 19.12 2.92 8.72
CA THR A 393 18.45 2.39 7.54
C THR A 393 18.62 0.88 7.46
N ILE A 394 17.51 0.16 7.34
CA ILE A 394 17.46 -1.29 7.19
C ILE A 394 17.03 -1.61 5.77
N LEU A 395 17.73 -2.55 5.14
CA LEU A 395 17.32 -3.22 3.92
C LEU A 395 17.03 -4.68 4.26
N ASP A 396 15.75 -5.04 4.31
CA ASP A 396 15.32 -6.43 4.47
C ASP A 396 14.99 -7.04 3.11
N ILE A 397 15.66 -8.11 2.73
CA ILE A 397 15.37 -8.86 1.51
C ILE A 397 15.04 -10.30 1.87
N GLY A 398 13.74 -10.57 1.87
CA GLY A 398 13.15 -11.88 2.09
C GLY A 398 13.07 -12.73 0.82
N GLY A 399 12.35 -13.86 0.94
CA GLY A 399 12.13 -14.76 -0.18
C GLY A 399 11.20 -14.20 -1.26
N GLN A 400 10.16 -13.43 -0.89
CA GLN A 400 9.14 -12.95 -1.84
C GLN A 400 8.96 -11.44 -1.84
N ASP A 401 9.50 -10.74 -0.88
CA ASP A 401 9.40 -9.30 -0.72
C ASP A 401 10.74 -8.68 -0.35
N SER A 402 10.81 -7.38 -0.46
CA SER A 402 11.92 -6.57 0.03
C SER A 402 11.41 -5.28 0.65
N LYS A 403 12.07 -4.83 1.71
CA LYS A 403 11.67 -3.67 2.50
C LYS A 403 12.86 -2.76 2.75
N ALA A 404 12.62 -1.46 2.74
CA ALA A 404 13.55 -0.48 3.28
C ALA A 404 12.84 0.22 4.45
N ILE A 405 13.50 0.29 5.60
CA ILE A 405 12.96 0.87 6.83
C ILE A 405 13.93 1.93 7.33
N HIS A 406 13.41 3.13 7.62
CA HIS A 406 14.18 4.23 8.18
C HIS A 406 13.82 4.39 9.66
N LEU A 407 14.84 4.44 10.51
CA LEU A 407 14.71 4.57 11.96
C LEU A 407 15.12 5.97 12.43
N ASN A 408 14.51 6.40 13.52
CA ASN A 408 15.02 7.53 14.30
C ASN A 408 16.15 7.09 15.24
N GLU A 409 16.71 8.03 16.00
CA GLU A 409 17.80 7.78 16.96
C GLU A 409 17.41 6.81 18.09
N LYS A 410 16.13 6.63 18.36
CA LYS A 410 15.60 5.72 19.38
C LYS A 410 15.33 4.32 18.85
N GLY A 411 15.56 4.07 17.55
CA GLY A 411 15.23 2.81 16.90
C GLY A 411 13.74 2.64 16.54
N GLU A 412 12.96 3.73 16.60
CA GLU A 412 11.55 3.72 16.19
C GLU A 412 11.45 3.95 14.68
N VAL A 413 10.48 3.30 14.05
CA VAL A 413 10.24 3.41 12.61
C VAL A 413 9.73 4.82 12.28
N LYS A 414 10.47 5.52 11.42
CA LYS A 414 10.14 6.86 10.92
C LYS A 414 9.43 6.82 9.57
N ASP A 415 9.89 5.94 8.68
CA ASP A 415 9.31 5.72 7.35
C ASP A 415 9.66 4.31 6.86
N PHE A 416 8.88 3.74 5.96
CA PHE A 416 9.18 2.46 5.34
C PHE A 416 8.60 2.35 3.93
N VAL A 417 9.24 1.53 3.11
CA VAL A 417 8.81 1.20 1.76
C VAL A 417 8.94 -0.29 1.52
N MET A 418 7.92 -0.91 0.94
CA MET A 418 7.89 -2.34 0.63
C MET A 418 7.73 -2.59 -0.86
N ASN A 419 8.41 -3.63 -1.36
CA ASN A 419 8.14 -4.28 -2.64
C ASN A 419 7.68 -5.72 -2.37
N ASP A 420 6.40 -5.96 -2.49
CA ASP A 420 5.73 -7.23 -2.21
C ASP A 420 4.95 -7.78 -3.43
N LYS A 421 5.06 -7.10 -4.57
CA LYS A 421 4.37 -7.46 -5.82
C LYS A 421 5.29 -8.01 -6.91
N CYS A 422 6.60 -7.80 -6.79
CA CYS A 422 7.55 -8.14 -7.83
C CYS A 422 8.66 -9.03 -7.28
N ALA A 423 8.76 -10.26 -7.77
CA ALA A 423 9.79 -11.21 -7.37
C ALA A 423 11.21 -10.75 -7.74
N ALA A 424 11.36 -9.93 -8.78
CA ALA A 424 12.66 -9.36 -9.14
C ALA A 424 13.19 -8.47 -8.00
N GLY A 425 14.34 -8.80 -7.45
CA GLY A 425 14.92 -8.15 -6.26
C GLY A 425 14.61 -8.85 -4.94
N THR A 426 14.25 -10.14 -4.99
CA THR A 426 13.97 -10.97 -3.82
C THR A 426 14.74 -12.29 -3.89
N GLY A 427 14.71 -13.09 -2.81
CA GLY A 427 15.36 -14.41 -2.76
C GLY A 427 14.85 -15.38 -3.83
N ARG A 428 13.57 -15.32 -4.20
CA ARG A 428 12.99 -16.14 -5.27
C ARG A 428 13.60 -15.86 -6.64
N PHE A 429 13.98 -14.64 -6.90
CA PHE A 429 14.71 -14.32 -8.13
C PHE A 429 16.08 -14.99 -8.16
N LEU A 430 16.81 -14.96 -7.04
CA LEU A 430 18.08 -15.67 -6.91
C LEU A 430 17.92 -17.18 -7.06
N GLU A 431 16.90 -17.78 -6.43
CA GLU A 431 16.61 -19.22 -6.55
C GLU A 431 16.34 -19.63 -8.01
N MET A 432 15.58 -18.83 -8.73
CA MET A 432 15.26 -19.08 -10.14
C MET A 432 16.54 -19.04 -11.00
N ILE A 433 17.34 -17.99 -10.84
CA ILE A 433 18.59 -17.83 -11.61
C ILE A 433 19.64 -18.90 -11.24
N ALA A 434 19.76 -19.27 -9.95
CA ALA A 434 20.65 -20.33 -9.52
C ALA A 434 20.34 -21.66 -10.24
N ARG A 435 19.03 -22.00 -10.37
CA ARG A 435 18.59 -23.17 -11.14
C ARG A 435 18.96 -23.06 -12.62
N THR A 436 18.74 -21.91 -13.23
CA THR A 436 19.06 -21.65 -14.65
C THR A 436 20.56 -21.75 -14.93
N LEU A 437 21.39 -21.31 -13.97
CA LEU A 437 22.85 -21.42 -14.04
C LEU A 437 23.38 -22.81 -13.60
N GLU A 438 22.50 -23.70 -13.10
CA GLU A 438 22.88 -25.01 -12.54
C GLU A 438 23.91 -24.92 -11.43
N VAL A 439 23.67 -24.01 -10.47
CA VAL A 439 24.46 -23.83 -9.25
C VAL A 439 23.55 -23.81 -8.02
N SER A 440 24.09 -24.06 -6.84
CA SER A 440 23.35 -23.84 -5.61
C SER A 440 23.21 -22.34 -5.30
N LEU A 441 22.26 -22.00 -4.44
CA LEU A 441 22.05 -20.61 -4.03
C LEU A 441 23.28 -20.03 -3.31
N ASP A 442 23.95 -20.84 -2.50
CA ASP A 442 25.16 -20.45 -1.78
C ASP A 442 26.34 -20.25 -2.74
N GLU A 443 26.51 -21.14 -3.74
CA GLU A 443 27.52 -20.99 -4.78
C GLU A 443 27.30 -19.74 -5.62
N LEU A 444 26.06 -19.37 -5.93
CA LEU A 444 25.76 -18.21 -6.75
C LEU A 444 26.41 -16.91 -6.22
N GLY A 445 26.33 -16.68 -4.91
CA GLY A 445 26.94 -15.52 -4.28
C GLY A 445 28.48 -15.58 -4.32
N ALA A 446 29.06 -16.76 -4.12
CA ALA A 446 30.51 -16.94 -4.11
C ALA A 446 31.12 -16.76 -5.53
N ILE A 447 30.51 -17.36 -6.56
CA ILE A 447 30.99 -17.20 -7.94
C ILE A 447 30.87 -15.79 -8.46
N ALA A 448 29.81 -15.05 -8.08
CA ALA A 448 29.65 -13.65 -8.44
C ALA A 448 30.86 -12.78 -8.01
N LEU A 449 31.54 -13.14 -6.90
CA LEU A 449 32.72 -12.42 -6.44
C LEU A 449 33.93 -12.63 -7.34
N THR A 450 33.94 -13.64 -8.21
CA THR A 450 35.02 -13.97 -9.14
C THR A 450 34.80 -13.44 -10.54
N SER A 451 33.77 -12.65 -10.76
CA SER A 451 33.46 -12.02 -12.04
C SER A 451 34.61 -11.17 -12.57
N THR A 452 34.83 -11.25 -13.87
CA THR A 452 35.87 -10.51 -14.59
C THR A 452 35.32 -9.55 -15.63
N GLU A 453 34.09 -9.79 -16.11
CA GLU A 453 33.39 -8.95 -17.08
C GLU A 453 32.10 -8.39 -16.46
N LYS A 454 31.88 -7.09 -16.61
CA LYS A 454 30.60 -6.49 -16.18
C LYS A 454 29.51 -6.81 -17.18
N ILE A 455 28.54 -7.59 -16.75
CA ILE A 455 27.30 -7.87 -17.51
C ILE A 455 26.15 -7.11 -16.84
N GLU A 456 25.37 -6.39 -17.64
CA GLU A 456 24.18 -5.71 -17.16
C GLU A 456 22.94 -6.55 -17.49
N ILE A 457 22.15 -6.91 -16.48
CA ILE A 457 20.83 -7.51 -16.65
C ILE A 457 19.81 -6.37 -16.72
N THR A 458 19.26 -6.17 -17.92
CA THR A 458 18.42 -5.01 -18.23
C THR A 458 16.96 -5.21 -17.89
N SER A 459 16.50 -6.46 -17.86
CA SER A 459 15.10 -6.80 -17.66
C SER A 459 14.65 -6.57 -16.22
N MET A 460 13.60 -5.77 -16.07
CA MET A 460 13.02 -5.45 -14.78
C MET A 460 12.09 -6.55 -14.23
N CYS A 461 11.56 -7.40 -15.10
CA CYS A 461 10.68 -8.52 -14.77
C CYS A 461 11.51 -9.80 -14.65
N SER A 462 11.28 -10.62 -13.60
CA SER A 462 12.01 -11.88 -13.37
C SER A 462 11.91 -12.84 -14.55
N VAL A 463 10.76 -12.94 -15.23
CA VAL A 463 10.57 -13.82 -16.39
C VAL A 463 11.44 -13.40 -17.58
N PHE A 464 11.50 -12.10 -17.86
CA PHE A 464 12.34 -11.59 -18.94
C PHE A 464 13.83 -11.63 -18.59
N ALA A 465 14.18 -11.41 -17.32
CA ALA A 465 15.56 -11.56 -16.83
C ALA A 465 16.04 -13.00 -16.95
N GLU A 466 15.20 -14.01 -16.69
CA GLU A 466 15.52 -15.42 -16.93
C GLU A 466 15.83 -15.68 -18.42
N SER A 467 15.01 -15.18 -19.32
CA SER A 467 15.24 -15.29 -20.76
C SER A 467 16.52 -14.59 -21.20
N GLU A 468 16.86 -13.44 -20.59
CA GLU A 468 18.11 -12.72 -20.84
C GLU A 468 19.32 -13.53 -20.35
N VAL A 469 19.25 -14.16 -19.17
CA VAL A 469 20.28 -15.06 -18.64
C VAL A 469 20.47 -16.27 -19.55
N ILE A 470 19.40 -16.92 -20.02
CA ILE A 470 19.47 -18.03 -20.97
C ILE A 470 20.21 -17.59 -22.25
N SER A 471 19.92 -16.37 -22.76
CA SER A 471 20.60 -15.84 -23.93
C SER A 471 22.09 -15.59 -23.69
N LEU A 472 22.48 -15.13 -22.50
CA LEU A 472 23.87 -14.94 -22.11
C LEU A 472 24.63 -16.28 -22.04
N ILE A 473 24.00 -17.31 -21.48
CA ILE A 473 24.54 -18.67 -21.46
C ILE A 473 24.75 -19.18 -22.90
N ALA A 474 23.76 -19.01 -23.77
CA ALA A 474 23.87 -19.42 -25.18
C ALA A 474 24.98 -18.66 -25.93
N ASN A 475 25.32 -17.46 -25.50
CA ASN A 475 26.44 -16.67 -26.01
C ASN A 475 27.79 -16.97 -25.31
N ASN A 476 27.87 -18.08 -24.56
CA ASN A 476 29.07 -18.55 -23.85
C ASN A 476 29.66 -17.51 -22.86
N LYS A 477 28.80 -16.71 -22.21
CA LYS A 477 29.22 -15.85 -21.10
C LYS A 477 29.48 -16.69 -19.85
N GLU A 478 30.51 -16.33 -19.09
CA GLU A 478 30.90 -17.04 -17.88
C GLU A 478 29.79 -16.93 -16.79
N LYS A 479 29.55 -18.05 -16.08
CA LYS A 479 28.56 -18.09 -14.99
C LYS A 479 28.83 -17.03 -13.92
N ALA A 480 30.09 -16.75 -13.63
CA ALA A 480 30.49 -15.74 -12.66
C ALA A 480 30.04 -14.33 -13.04
N ASP A 481 30.22 -13.98 -14.33
CA ASP A 481 29.87 -12.65 -14.84
C ASP A 481 28.33 -12.45 -14.89
N ILE A 482 27.60 -13.52 -15.26
CA ILE A 482 26.12 -13.52 -15.21
C ILE A 482 25.63 -13.39 -13.77
N ALA A 483 26.20 -14.15 -12.83
CA ALA A 483 25.85 -14.12 -11.41
C ALA A 483 26.08 -12.73 -10.80
N ASP A 484 27.18 -12.07 -11.15
CA ASP A 484 27.47 -10.70 -10.71
C ASP A 484 26.46 -9.71 -11.29
N GLY A 485 26.13 -9.81 -12.57
CA GLY A 485 25.08 -8.98 -13.20
C GLY A 485 23.72 -9.12 -12.51
N VAL A 486 23.35 -10.34 -12.08
CA VAL A 486 22.12 -10.60 -11.31
C VAL A 486 22.18 -9.95 -9.93
N CYS A 487 23.31 -10.04 -9.22
CA CYS A 487 23.51 -9.37 -7.93
C CYS A 487 23.34 -7.84 -8.06
N HIS A 488 23.91 -7.25 -9.11
CA HIS A 488 23.76 -5.83 -9.41
C HIS A 488 22.32 -5.45 -9.79
N ALA A 489 21.57 -6.30 -10.48
CA ALA A 489 20.16 -6.07 -10.77
C ALA A 489 19.31 -6.01 -9.47
N ILE A 490 19.59 -6.88 -8.49
CA ILE A 490 18.96 -6.82 -7.16
C ILE A 490 19.37 -5.54 -6.43
N ALA A 491 20.66 -5.20 -6.42
CA ALA A 491 21.17 -4.00 -5.78
C ALA A 491 20.53 -2.72 -6.35
N ASN A 492 20.30 -2.65 -7.67
CA ASN A 492 19.61 -1.53 -8.30
C ASN A 492 18.17 -1.37 -7.79
N LYS A 493 17.45 -2.48 -7.61
CA LYS A 493 16.09 -2.48 -7.04
C LYS A 493 16.08 -2.07 -5.58
N ALA A 494 16.97 -2.64 -4.78
CA ALA A 494 17.16 -2.31 -3.37
C ALA A 494 17.49 -0.82 -3.18
N PHE A 495 18.39 -0.28 -3.99
CA PHE A 495 18.73 1.13 -3.98
C PHE A 495 17.53 2.05 -4.27
N GLY A 496 16.66 1.63 -5.20
CA GLY A 496 15.40 2.32 -5.45
C GLY A 496 14.48 2.40 -4.22
N LEU A 497 14.42 1.33 -3.41
CA LEU A 497 13.67 1.33 -2.15
C LEU A 497 14.33 2.23 -1.11
N LEU A 498 15.65 2.09 -0.93
CA LEU A 498 16.44 2.90 0.01
C LEU A 498 16.30 4.40 -0.27
N ARG A 499 16.36 4.81 -1.53
CA ARG A 499 16.17 6.22 -1.90
C ARG A 499 14.77 6.73 -1.59
N ARG A 500 13.75 5.90 -1.74
CA ARG A 500 12.36 6.30 -1.47
C ARG A 500 12.07 6.46 0.02
N VAL A 501 12.71 5.68 0.87
CA VAL A 501 12.54 5.76 2.33
C VAL A 501 13.37 6.91 2.95
N GLY A 502 14.32 7.47 2.19
CA GLY A 502 15.25 8.48 2.69
C GLY A 502 16.42 7.85 3.45
N MET A 503 17.43 7.38 2.68
CA MET A 503 18.61 6.70 3.24
C MET A 503 19.38 7.61 4.21
N GLU A 504 19.71 7.06 5.37
CA GLU A 504 20.61 7.66 6.36
C GLU A 504 21.62 6.61 6.81
N PRO A 505 22.95 6.88 6.86
CA PRO A 505 23.91 5.98 7.49
C PRO A 505 23.58 5.83 8.99
N ASP A 506 23.85 4.71 9.64
CA ASP A 506 24.45 3.46 9.29
C ASP A 506 23.42 2.46 8.72
N PHE A 507 23.86 1.61 7.81
CA PHE A 507 22.99 0.68 7.11
C PHE A 507 23.09 -0.75 7.67
N MET A 508 21.98 -1.48 7.72
CA MET A 508 21.90 -2.90 8.05
C MET A 508 21.17 -3.67 6.96
N MET A 509 21.66 -4.84 6.59
CA MET A 509 20.93 -5.77 5.73
C MET A 509 20.46 -6.98 6.53
N THR A 510 19.19 -7.38 6.33
CA THR A 510 18.50 -8.48 7.01
C THR A 510 17.80 -9.41 6.02
N GLY A 511 17.27 -10.53 6.51
CA GLY A 511 16.62 -11.55 5.69
C GLY A 511 17.61 -12.52 5.06
N GLY A 512 17.07 -13.56 4.41
CA GLY A 512 17.89 -14.66 3.88
C GLY A 512 18.89 -14.24 2.80
N VAL A 513 18.58 -13.17 2.04
CA VAL A 513 19.47 -12.66 0.97
C VAL A 513 20.72 -11.97 1.54
N ALA A 514 20.70 -11.51 2.79
CA ALA A 514 21.88 -10.96 3.46
C ALA A 514 23.01 -11.99 3.65
N LYS A 515 22.72 -13.29 3.48
CA LYS A 515 23.73 -14.37 3.47
C LYS A 515 24.45 -14.49 2.12
N ASN A 516 23.99 -13.82 1.07
CA ASN A 516 24.61 -13.88 -0.27
C ASN A 516 25.68 -12.79 -0.42
N PRO A 517 26.98 -13.15 -0.43
CA PRO A 517 28.06 -12.16 -0.44
C PRO A 517 28.14 -11.35 -1.73
N GLY A 518 27.69 -11.88 -2.87
CA GLY A 518 27.63 -11.16 -4.13
C GLY A 518 26.61 -10.03 -4.09
N VAL A 519 25.41 -10.29 -3.53
CA VAL A 519 24.38 -9.25 -3.36
C VAL A 519 24.83 -8.19 -2.36
N VAL A 520 25.40 -8.61 -1.22
CA VAL A 520 25.92 -7.68 -0.20
C VAL A 520 26.92 -6.71 -0.84
N ARG A 521 27.95 -7.23 -1.55
CA ARG A 521 28.94 -6.41 -2.25
C ARG A 521 28.27 -5.44 -3.24
N ALA A 522 27.37 -5.94 -4.08
CA ALA A 522 26.71 -5.12 -5.09
C ALA A 522 25.85 -3.99 -4.46
N VAL A 523 25.21 -4.24 -3.31
CA VAL A 523 24.48 -3.21 -2.57
C VAL A 523 25.43 -2.19 -1.95
N GLU A 524 26.52 -2.63 -1.30
CA GLU A 524 27.56 -1.75 -0.72
C GLU A 524 28.17 -0.81 -1.77
N GLU A 525 28.52 -1.35 -2.94
CA GLU A 525 29.01 -0.56 -4.08
C GLU A 525 27.99 0.49 -4.50
N LYS A 526 26.71 0.13 -4.52
CA LYS A 526 25.64 1.01 -4.97
C LYS A 526 25.32 2.13 -3.98
N ILE A 527 25.38 1.85 -2.68
CA ILE A 527 25.13 2.86 -1.63
C ILE A 527 26.39 3.66 -1.27
N GLY A 528 27.57 3.16 -1.63
CA GLY A 528 28.86 3.77 -1.29
C GLY A 528 29.20 3.68 0.20
N SER A 529 28.69 2.67 0.91
CA SER A 529 28.88 2.44 2.35
C SER A 529 28.81 0.96 2.68
N SER A 530 29.45 0.53 3.77
CA SER A 530 29.36 -0.84 4.26
C SER A 530 28.00 -1.12 4.91
N LEU A 531 27.59 -2.38 4.83
CA LEU A 531 26.40 -2.92 5.47
C LEU A 531 26.77 -3.66 6.76
N TYR A 532 26.09 -3.35 7.85
CA TYR A 532 26.12 -4.20 9.03
C TYR A 532 25.25 -5.44 8.79
N ILE A 533 25.82 -6.62 8.98
CA ILE A 533 25.11 -7.90 8.91
C ILE A 533 25.40 -8.62 10.22
N CYS A 534 24.37 -8.97 10.98
CA CYS A 534 24.55 -9.76 12.21
C CYS A 534 24.84 -11.23 11.86
N GLU A 535 25.29 -12.01 12.84
CA GLU A 535 25.67 -13.42 12.67
C GLU A 535 24.56 -14.26 12.02
N GLU A 536 23.30 -14.02 12.41
CA GLU A 536 22.14 -14.66 11.80
C GLU A 536 21.10 -13.58 11.36
N PRO A 537 21.17 -13.11 10.10
CA PRO A 537 20.33 -12.00 9.63
C PRO A 537 18.84 -12.35 9.48
N GLU A 538 18.48 -13.63 9.50
CA GLU A 538 17.08 -14.07 9.39
C GLU A 538 16.30 -13.93 10.69
N ILE A 539 16.97 -13.87 11.86
CA ILE A 539 16.24 -13.79 13.15
C ILE A 539 15.94 -12.38 13.61
N VAL A 540 16.33 -11.35 12.86
CA VAL A 540 16.18 -9.94 13.30
C VAL A 540 14.72 -9.60 13.58
N GLY A 541 13.80 -10.03 12.72
CA GLY A 541 12.35 -9.85 12.93
C GLY A 541 11.85 -10.58 14.17
N ALA A 542 12.25 -11.84 14.37
CA ALA A 542 11.89 -12.63 15.54
C ALA A 542 12.48 -12.07 16.85
N ALA A 543 13.71 -11.55 16.82
CA ALA A 543 14.33 -10.88 17.96
C ALA A 543 13.55 -9.59 18.34
N GLY A 544 13.14 -8.81 17.34
CA GLY A 544 12.28 -7.65 17.57
C GLY A 544 10.92 -8.01 18.17
N ALA A 545 10.30 -9.09 17.71
CA ALA A 545 9.07 -9.63 18.28
C ALA A 545 9.27 -10.08 19.74
N ALA A 546 10.39 -10.74 20.06
CA ALA A 546 10.74 -11.11 21.43
C ALA A 546 10.92 -9.88 22.34
N LEU A 547 11.49 -8.79 21.82
CA LEU A 547 11.61 -7.54 22.56
C LEU A 547 10.24 -6.90 22.84
N TYR A 548 9.29 -6.96 21.91
CA TYR A 548 7.91 -6.54 22.17
C TYR A 548 7.24 -7.43 23.23
N ALA A 549 7.45 -8.76 23.16
CA ALA A 549 6.97 -9.67 24.18
C ALA A 549 7.53 -9.34 25.57
N LEU A 550 8.81 -8.98 25.65
CA LEU A 550 9.47 -8.61 26.91
C LEU A 550 8.88 -7.33 27.53
N GLU A 551 8.50 -6.34 26.71
CA GLU A 551 7.86 -5.11 27.18
C GLU A 551 6.45 -5.32 27.74
N LYS A 552 5.83 -6.48 27.47
CA LYS A 552 4.52 -6.83 28.06
C LYS A 552 4.63 -7.40 29.46
N VAL A 553 5.75 -8.00 29.78
CA VAL A 553 5.94 -8.74 31.03
C VAL A 553 6.85 -8.04 32.04
N LEU A 554 7.68 -7.08 31.59
CA LEU A 554 8.49 -6.18 32.44
C LEU A 554 7.74 -4.90 32.77
#